data_4bee55f7d927223aa7659bf80900e2a3
#
_entry.id   4bee55f7d927223aa7659bf80900e2a3
#
_cell.length_a   1.000
_cell.length_b   1.000
_cell.length_c   1.000
_cell.angle_alpha   90.00
_cell.angle_beta   90.00
_cell.angle_gamma   90.00
#
_symmetry.space_group_name_H-M   'P 1'
#
loop_
_entity.id
_entity.type
_entity.pdbx_description
1 polymer ?
#
loop_
_entity_poly.entity_id
_entity_poly.type
_entity_poly.pdbx_seq_one_letter_code
_entity_poly.pdbx_strand_id
1 'polypeptide(L)'
;MKITEIRPFVVDCFRTNWVFVKVCTDEGVSGVGEGTLEYKEQAFLGALAHLQDALAGQDPRNIERIWHDAYRDAYWRGGPVLMSALSAVEMALWDILGKSLGVPVYQLLGGKVNDRVRIYANGWFSGAREPGEFAQKARAAAARGVTALKWDPFGKSYLSISSAALDQALRCVAAVREAVGPGVDLLIEGHGRFNVPTAIQIARELAPFKPMWFEEPVPPDSLE
;
A
#
# COMPACT_ATOMS: atom_id res chain seq x y z
N MET A 1 24.09 -19.53 -10.83
CA MET A 1 22.67 -19.10 -10.91
C MET A 1 22.57 -17.88 -11.78
N LYS A 2 21.66 -17.88 -12.75
CA LYS A 2 21.43 -16.78 -13.69
C LYS A 2 19.93 -16.55 -13.86
N ILE A 3 19.51 -15.30 -13.96
CA ILE A 3 18.13 -14.93 -14.28
C ILE A 3 17.81 -15.40 -15.70
N THR A 4 16.71 -16.14 -15.85
CA THR A 4 16.24 -16.62 -17.16
C THR A 4 14.97 -15.92 -17.62
N GLU A 5 14.09 -15.54 -16.68
CA GLU A 5 12.80 -14.94 -17.01
C GLU A 5 12.28 -14.09 -15.84
N ILE A 6 11.66 -12.97 -16.17
CA ILE A 6 10.84 -12.15 -15.26
C ILE A 6 9.39 -12.24 -15.74
N ARG A 7 8.55 -13.01 -15.04
CA ARG A 7 7.17 -13.30 -15.43
C ARG A 7 6.18 -12.55 -14.55
N PRO A 8 5.37 -11.64 -15.10
CA PRO A 8 4.27 -11.00 -14.38
C PRO A 8 3.04 -11.89 -14.30
N PHE A 9 2.26 -11.72 -13.23
CA PHE A 9 0.93 -12.29 -13.04
C PHE A 9 -0.03 -11.19 -12.62
N VAL A 10 -0.98 -10.86 -13.48
CA VAL A 10 -2.04 -9.90 -13.17
C VAL A 10 -3.24 -10.67 -12.65
N VAL A 11 -3.61 -10.40 -11.40
CA VAL A 11 -4.66 -11.12 -10.68
C VAL A 11 -5.80 -10.16 -10.37
N ASP A 12 -7.01 -10.47 -10.84
CA ASP A 12 -8.20 -9.69 -10.54
C ASP A 12 -8.48 -9.66 -9.02
N CYS A 13 -8.70 -8.46 -8.50
CA CYS A 13 -9.06 -8.23 -7.09
C CYS A 13 -10.24 -7.26 -7.00
N PHE A 14 -11.35 -7.58 -7.59
CA PHE A 14 -12.65 -6.93 -7.62
C PHE A 14 -12.67 -5.38 -7.76
N ARG A 15 -11.70 -4.64 -7.25
CA ARG A 15 -11.57 -3.18 -7.37
C ARG A 15 -10.44 -2.77 -8.31
N THR A 16 -9.35 -3.48 -8.22
CA THR A 16 -8.13 -3.27 -9.01
C THR A 16 -7.48 -4.63 -9.26
N ASN A 17 -6.40 -4.67 -10.02
CA ASN A 17 -5.62 -5.89 -10.17
C ASN A 17 -4.41 -5.88 -9.25
N TRP A 18 -4.07 -7.01 -8.66
CA TRP A 18 -2.77 -7.23 -8.09
C TRP A 18 -1.79 -7.69 -9.16
N VAL A 19 -0.57 -7.21 -9.09
CA VAL A 19 0.49 -7.60 -10.03
C VAL A 19 1.66 -8.21 -9.26
N PHE A 20 1.81 -9.52 -9.41
CA PHE A 20 2.95 -10.26 -8.87
C PHE A 20 4.00 -10.44 -9.94
N VAL A 21 5.26 -10.52 -9.52
CA VAL A 21 6.41 -10.72 -10.38
C VAL A 21 7.17 -11.95 -9.92
N LYS A 22 7.38 -12.93 -10.80
CA LYS A 22 8.21 -14.09 -10.53
C LYS A 22 9.49 -13.98 -11.33
N VAL A 23 10.63 -13.99 -10.65
CA VAL A 23 11.95 -14.09 -11.26
C VAL A 23 12.40 -15.55 -11.25
N CYS A 24 12.67 -16.12 -12.42
CA CYS A 24 13.11 -17.49 -12.58
C CYS A 24 14.62 -17.55 -12.83
N THR A 25 15.27 -18.66 -12.43
CA THR A 25 16.69 -18.89 -12.64
C THR A 25 16.95 -20.22 -13.36
N ASP A 26 18.14 -20.37 -13.93
CA ASP A 26 18.63 -21.58 -14.59
C ASP A 26 18.86 -22.77 -13.63
N GLU A 27 18.89 -22.53 -12.33
CA GLU A 27 19.02 -23.56 -11.30
C GLU A 27 17.68 -24.01 -10.70
N GLY A 28 16.55 -23.53 -11.26
CA GLY A 28 15.19 -23.89 -10.80
C GLY A 28 14.72 -23.14 -9.54
N VAL A 29 15.57 -22.38 -8.88
CA VAL A 29 15.16 -21.48 -7.80
C VAL A 29 14.44 -20.27 -8.42
N SER A 30 13.33 -19.86 -7.81
CA SER A 30 12.60 -18.67 -8.23
C SER A 30 12.14 -17.85 -7.04
N GLY A 31 12.07 -16.55 -7.22
CA GLY A 31 11.55 -15.61 -6.21
C GLY A 31 10.30 -14.88 -6.70
N VAL A 32 9.55 -14.34 -5.75
CA VAL A 32 8.31 -13.59 -6.01
C VAL A 32 8.39 -12.23 -5.34
N GLY A 33 7.98 -11.21 -6.07
CA GLY A 33 7.73 -9.86 -5.57
C GLY A 33 6.34 -9.38 -5.99
N GLU A 34 5.91 -8.27 -5.44
CA GLU A 34 4.67 -7.59 -5.79
C GLU A 34 4.95 -6.14 -6.18
N GLY A 35 4.33 -5.69 -7.28
CA GLY A 35 4.46 -4.33 -7.77
C GLY A 35 3.14 -3.74 -8.20
N THR A 36 2.08 -4.01 -7.42
CA THR A 36 0.75 -3.49 -7.70
C THR A 36 0.78 -1.96 -7.77
N LEU A 37 0.46 -1.42 -8.95
CA LEU A 37 0.27 -0.01 -9.19
C LEU A 37 -1.13 0.17 -9.76
N GLU A 38 -2.08 0.53 -8.90
CA GLU A 38 -3.51 0.56 -9.22
C GLU A 38 -3.78 1.35 -10.51
N TYR A 39 -4.54 0.74 -11.43
CA TYR A 39 -4.95 1.33 -12.72
C TYR A 39 -3.79 1.69 -13.69
N LYS A 40 -2.57 1.21 -13.43
CA LYS A 40 -1.39 1.45 -14.28
C LYS A 40 -0.68 0.16 -14.67
N GLU A 41 -1.38 -0.97 -14.63
CA GLU A 41 -0.82 -2.30 -14.88
C GLU A 41 -0.06 -2.37 -16.19
N GLN A 42 -0.59 -1.82 -17.29
CA GLN A 42 0.08 -1.85 -18.59
C GLN A 42 1.39 -1.08 -18.62
N ALA A 43 1.45 0.07 -17.95
CA ALA A 43 2.69 0.83 -17.84
C ALA A 43 3.73 0.07 -16.99
N PHE A 44 3.30 -0.56 -15.90
CA PHE A 44 4.14 -1.41 -15.07
C PHE A 44 4.66 -2.63 -15.86
N LEU A 45 3.82 -3.33 -16.61
CA LEU A 45 4.22 -4.47 -17.45
C LEU A 45 5.27 -4.06 -18.51
N GLY A 46 5.12 -2.88 -19.11
CA GLY A 46 6.11 -2.32 -20.03
C GLY A 46 7.48 -2.09 -19.36
N ALA A 47 7.47 -1.55 -18.14
CA ALA A 47 8.70 -1.38 -17.36
C ALA A 47 9.36 -2.72 -16.99
N LEU A 48 8.57 -3.74 -16.64
CA LEU A 48 9.08 -5.10 -16.39
C LEU A 48 9.71 -5.73 -17.62
N ALA A 49 9.11 -5.57 -18.79
CA ALA A 49 9.67 -6.08 -20.04
C ALA A 49 11.06 -5.47 -20.31
N HIS A 50 11.20 -4.16 -20.07
CA HIS A 50 12.50 -3.49 -20.18
C HIS A 50 13.53 -4.04 -19.18
N LEU A 51 13.13 -4.28 -17.92
CA LEU A 51 14.02 -4.90 -16.92
C LEU A 51 14.38 -6.34 -17.29
N GLN A 52 13.47 -7.12 -17.89
CA GLN A 52 13.75 -8.46 -18.37
C GLN A 52 14.94 -8.47 -19.34
N ASP A 53 14.94 -7.57 -20.31
CA ASP A 53 16.00 -7.49 -21.31
C ASP A 53 17.35 -7.10 -20.68
N ALA A 54 17.33 -6.21 -19.70
CA ALA A 54 18.52 -5.74 -19.00
C ALA A 54 19.11 -6.77 -18.02
N LEU A 55 18.26 -7.59 -17.39
CA LEU A 55 18.67 -8.48 -16.29
C LEU A 55 18.86 -9.94 -16.69
N ALA A 56 18.43 -10.34 -17.89
CA ALA A 56 18.61 -11.71 -18.38
C ALA A 56 20.11 -12.11 -18.35
N GLY A 57 20.40 -13.29 -17.77
CA GLY A 57 21.75 -13.83 -17.64
C GLY A 57 22.56 -13.28 -16.47
N GLN A 58 22.08 -12.28 -15.73
CA GLN A 58 22.74 -11.78 -14.52
C GLN A 58 22.58 -12.73 -13.34
N ASP A 59 23.49 -12.69 -12.37
CA ASP A 59 23.39 -13.43 -11.12
C ASP A 59 22.43 -12.70 -10.16
N PRO A 60 21.28 -13.31 -9.81
CA PRO A 60 20.24 -12.68 -8.98
C PRO A 60 20.71 -12.38 -7.55
N ARG A 61 21.84 -12.94 -7.11
CA ARG A 61 22.38 -12.70 -5.76
C ARG A 61 23.11 -11.35 -5.64
N ASN A 62 23.45 -10.72 -6.77
CA ASN A 62 24.05 -9.40 -6.80
C ASN A 62 23.00 -8.29 -6.73
N ILE A 63 22.13 -8.33 -5.70
CA ILE A 63 20.93 -7.50 -5.58
C ILE A 63 21.26 -6.00 -5.67
N GLU A 64 22.18 -5.52 -4.85
CA GLU A 64 22.58 -4.11 -4.82
C GLU A 64 23.13 -3.64 -6.18
N ARG A 65 23.95 -4.46 -6.83
CA ARG A 65 24.48 -4.13 -8.14
C ARG A 65 23.35 -4.02 -9.17
N ILE A 66 22.45 -5.00 -9.21
CA ILE A 66 21.28 -5.01 -10.11
C ILE A 66 20.44 -3.76 -9.88
N TRP A 67 20.16 -3.45 -8.61
CA TRP A 67 19.39 -2.26 -8.25
C TRP A 67 20.07 -0.97 -8.73
N HIS A 68 21.37 -0.82 -8.46
CA HIS A 68 22.12 0.35 -8.88
C HIS A 68 22.18 0.49 -10.40
N ASP A 69 22.48 -0.58 -11.11
CA ASP A 69 22.56 -0.56 -12.56
C ASP A 69 21.20 -0.23 -13.18
N ALA A 70 20.12 -0.88 -12.73
CA ALA A 70 18.75 -0.62 -13.21
C ALA A 70 18.25 0.80 -12.90
N TYR A 71 18.63 1.37 -11.74
CA TYR A 71 18.25 2.73 -11.38
C TYR A 71 19.10 3.79 -12.09
N ARG A 72 20.40 3.58 -12.21
CA ARG A 72 21.37 4.58 -12.71
C ARG A 72 21.53 4.59 -14.21
N ASP A 73 21.47 3.43 -14.86
CA ASP A 73 21.59 3.31 -16.31
C ASP A 73 20.41 3.90 -17.08
N ALA A 74 19.25 3.93 -16.45
CA ALA A 74 18.13 4.71 -16.97
C ALA A 74 18.44 6.21 -16.81
N TYR A 75 18.72 6.92 -17.90
CA TYR A 75 18.90 8.37 -17.87
C TYR A 75 17.72 9.07 -17.20
N TRP A 76 16.51 8.59 -17.50
CA TRP A 76 15.25 9.00 -16.87
C TRP A 76 14.94 8.08 -15.67
N ARG A 77 15.07 8.62 -14.47
CA ARG A 77 14.99 7.87 -13.21
C ARG A 77 13.75 8.21 -12.42
N GLY A 78 13.36 7.26 -11.57
CA GLY A 78 12.32 7.48 -10.58
C GLY A 78 10.91 7.41 -11.14
N GLY A 79 9.98 7.95 -10.36
CA GLY A 79 8.55 7.88 -10.61
C GLY A 79 7.93 6.52 -10.27
N PRO A 80 6.60 6.49 -10.03
CA PRO A 80 5.95 5.31 -9.46
C PRO A 80 6.03 4.08 -10.37
N VAL A 81 5.96 4.23 -11.70
CA VAL A 81 5.98 3.09 -12.62
C VAL A 81 7.33 2.38 -12.62
N LEU A 82 8.42 3.12 -12.84
CA LEU A 82 9.77 2.53 -12.89
C LEU A 82 10.20 1.99 -11.54
N MET A 83 9.92 2.74 -10.46
CA MET A 83 10.32 2.33 -9.12
C MET A 83 9.52 1.12 -8.62
N SER A 84 8.22 1.03 -8.91
CA SER A 84 7.43 -0.15 -8.56
C SER A 84 7.90 -1.41 -9.30
N ALA A 85 8.27 -1.29 -10.59
CA ALA A 85 8.80 -2.42 -11.34
C ALA A 85 10.16 -2.89 -10.80
N LEU A 86 11.07 -1.95 -10.52
CA LEU A 86 12.37 -2.25 -9.93
C LEU A 86 12.22 -2.87 -8.53
N SER A 87 11.36 -2.31 -7.68
CA SER A 87 11.09 -2.81 -6.33
C SER A 87 10.51 -4.24 -6.35
N ALA A 88 9.57 -4.52 -7.25
CA ALA A 88 9.01 -5.87 -7.39
C ALA A 88 10.06 -6.91 -7.79
N VAL A 89 10.96 -6.55 -8.70
CA VAL A 89 12.09 -7.41 -9.08
C VAL A 89 13.04 -7.58 -7.89
N GLU A 90 13.41 -6.51 -7.20
CA GLU A 90 14.30 -6.56 -6.03
C GLU A 90 13.74 -7.49 -4.93
N MET A 91 12.45 -7.37 -4.59
CA MET A 91 11.81 -8.29 -3.64
C MET A 91 11.96 -9.75 -4.07
N ALA A 92 11.79 -10.04 -5.36
CA ALA A 92 11.98 -11.39 -5.90
C ALA A 92 13.45 -11.85 -5.82
N LEU A 93 14.42 -10.96 -5.98
CA LEU A 93 15.84 -11.28 -5.82
C LEU A 93 16.18 -11.62 -4.35
N TRP A 94 15.64 -10.87 -3.38
CA TRP A 94 15.78 -11.19 -1.96
C TRP A 94 15.16 -12.56 -1.62
N ASP A 95 14.00 -12.89 -2.21
CA ASP A 95 13.36 -14.20 -2.04
C ASP A 95 14.21 -15.34 -2.64
N ILE A 96 14.82 -15.12 -3.82
CA ILE A 96 15.79 -16.07 -4.39
C ILE A 96 16.99 -16.27 -3.46
N LEU A 97 17.57 -15.18 -2.96
CA LEU A 97 18.73 -15.26 -2.06
C LEU A 97 18.37 -16.04 -0.78
N GLY A 98 17.24 -15.72 -0.14
CA GLY A 98 16.76 -16.44 1.03
C GLY A 98 16.58 -17.93 0.77
N LYS A 99 15.93 -18.29 -0.33
CA LYS A 99 15.72 -19.69 -0.74
C LYS A 99 17.04 -20.42 -1.04
N SER A 100 17.97 -19.75 -1.68
CA SER A 100 19.30 -20.32 -1.98
C SER A 100 20.14 -20.61 -0.72
N LEU A 101 19.93 -19.85 0.34
CA LEU A 101 20.60 -19.99 1.63
C LEU A 101 19.79 -20.80 2.63
N GLY A 102 18.53 -21.18 2.33
CA GLY A 102 17.64 -21.90 3.22
C GLY A 102 17.15 -21.07 4.41
N VAL A 103 17.11 -19.74 4.29
CA VAL A 103 16.66 -18.82 5.35
C VAL A 103 15.56 -17.88 4.85
N PRO A 104 14.62 -17.45 5.70
CA PRO A 104 13.63 -16.46 5.33
C PRO A 104 14.27 -15.07 5.19
N VAL A 105 13.69 -14.23 4.32
CA VAL A 105 14.23 -12.89 4.01
C VAL A 105 14.42 -12.03 5.26
N TYR A 106 13.53 -12.09 6.26
CA TYR A 106 13.69 -11.29 7.48
C TYR A 106 14.99 -11.59 8.24
N GLN A 107 15.56 -12.80 8.12
CA GLN A 107 16.87 -13.12 8.74
C GLN A 107 18.01 -12.42 7.99
N LEU A 108 17.91 -12.30 6.65
CA LEU A 108 18.87 -11.54 5.85
C LEU A 108 18.84 -10.05 6.18
N LEU A 109 17.67 -9.53 6.60
CA LEU A 109 17.46 -8.13 6.97
C LEU A 109 17.76 -7.82 8.46
N GLY A 110 18.38 -8.75 9.20
CA GLY A 110 18.82 -8.52 10.58
C GLY A 110 17.99 -9.21 11.65
N GLY A 111 17.02 -10.05 11.27
CA GLY A 111 16.25 -10.87 12.20
C GLY A 111 14.88 -10.29 12.58
N LYS A 112 14.20 -10.98 13.45
CA LYS A 112 12.85 -10.66 13.87
C LYS A 112 12.87 -9.78 15.13
N VAL A 113 12.17 -8.64 15.07
CA VAL A 113 11.96 -7.75 16.23
C VAL A 113 10.68 -8.13 16.98
N ASN A 114 9.61 -8.39 16.26
CA ASN A 114 8.30 -8.73 16.82
C ASN A 114 7.80 -10.06 16.27
N ASP A 115 7.24 -10.92 17.13
CA ASP A 115 6.59 -12.17 16.72
C ASP A 115 5.20 -11.94 16.15
N ARG A 116 4.57 -10.84 16.55
CA ARG A 116 3.23 -10.44 16.11
C ARG A 116 3.21 -8.95 15.78
N VAL A 117 2.53 -8.60 14.70
CA VAL A 117 2.31 -7.22 14.27
C VAL A 117 0.83 -6.88 14.47
N ARG A 118 0.56 -5.73 15.10
CA ARG A 118 -0.78 -5.19 15.20
C ARG A 118 -1.26 -4.76 13.83
N ILE A 119 -2.48 -5.11 13.48
CA ILE A 119 -3.10 -4.73 12.21
C ILE A 119 -4.33 -3.84 12.46
N TYR A 120 -4.72 -3.07 11.46
CA TYR A 120 -6.02 -2.42 11.39
C TYR A 120 -6.92 -3.12 10.36
N ALA A 121 -8.22 -3.01 10.53
CA ALA A 121 -9.16 -3.46 9.52
C ALA A 121 -9.45 -2.33 8.51
N ASN A 122 -9.43 -2.68 7.23
CA ASN A 122 -9.95 -1.87 6.14
C ASN A 122 -11.12 -2.61 5.47
N GLY A 123 -11.97 -1.91 4.70
CA GLY A 123 -13.13 -2.52 4.04
C GLY A 123 -14.28 -2.94 4.99
N TRP A 124 -14.11 -2.82 6.30
CA TRP A 124 -15.15 -3.15 7.31
C TRP A 124 -16.46 -2.37 7.10
N PHE A 125 -16.37 -1.20 6.52
CA PHE A 125 -17.46 -0.26 6.26
C PHE A 125 -18.20 -0.52 4.94
N SER A 126 -17.81 -1.52 4.16
CA SER A 126 -18.34 -1.76 2.82
C SER A 126 -19.87 -1.75 2.78
N GLY A 127 -20.45 -0.91 1.89
CA GLY A 127 -21.88 -0.71 1.75
C GLY A 127 -22.54 0.26 2.75
N ALA A 128 -21.82 0.75 3.78
CA ALA A 128 -22.35 1.78 4.68
C ALA A 128 -22.43 3.15 3.97
N ARG A 129 -23.48 3.89 4.24
CA ARG A 129 -23.74 5.25 3.71
C ARG A 129 -24.08 6.23 4.81
N GLU A 130 -24.86 5.78 5.79
CA GLU A 130 -25.35 6.61 6.89
C GLU A 130 -24.57 6.36 8.20
N PRO A 131 -24.47 7.35 9.11
CA PRO A 131 -23.73 7.23 10.35
C PRO A 131 -24.08 5.99 11.18
N GLY A 132 -25.36 5.62 11.25
CA GLY A 132 -25.83 4.44 11.98
C GLY A 132 -25.31 3.13 11.39
N GLU A 133 -25.17 3.05 10.06
CA GLU A 133 -24.63 1.87 9.38
C GLU A 133 -23.14 1.73 9.64
N PHE A 134 -22.38 2.83 9.59
CA PHE A 134 -20.97 2.83 9.99
C PHE A 134 -20.81 2.38 11.44
N ALA A 135 -21.62 2.90 12.37
CA ALA A 135 -21.60 2.50 13.77
C ALA A 135 -21.88 1.00 13.97
N GLN A 136 -22.87 0.47 13.26
CA GLN A 136 -23.21 -0.96 13.34
C GLN A 136 -22.04 -1.84 12.84
N LYS A 137 -21.46 -1.51 11.71
CA LYS A 137 -20.33 -2.26 11.13
C LYS A 137 -19.08 -2.15 11.98
N ALA A 138 -18.82 -0.97 12.56
CA ALA A 138 -17.70 -0.76 13.48
C ALA A 138 -17.83 -1.63 14.75
N ARG A 139 -19.03 -1.70 15.35
CA ARG A 139 -19.31 -2.62 16.47
C ARG A 139 -19.06 -4.08 16.09
N ALA A 140 -19.52 -4.49 14.91
CA ALA A 140 -19.32 -5.85 14.43
C ALA A 140 -17.82 -6.19 14.22
N ALA A 141 -17.03 -5.25 13.72
CA ALA A 141 -15.59 -5.41 13.58
C ALA A 141 -14.89 -5.49 14.95
N ALA A 142 -15.22 -4.58 15.86
CA ALA A 142 -14.68 -4.57 17.23
C ALA A 142 -15.04 -5.85 18.01
N ALA A 143 -16.24 -6.38 17.84
CA ALA A 143 -16.68 -7.64 18.46
C ALA A 143 -15.87 -8.86 17.98
N ARG A 144 -15.18 -8.76 16.83
CA ARG A 144 -14.24 -9.77 16.31
C ARG A 144 -12.81 -9.60 16.83
N GLY A 145 -12.59 -8.69 17.77
CA GLY A 145 -11.27 -8.40 18.33
C GLY A 145 -10.43 -7.39 17.54
N VAL A 146 -11.02 -6.70 16.55
CA VAL A 146 -10.33 -5.62 15.83
C VAL A 146 -10.19 -4.41 16.73
N THR A 147 -8.97 -3.91 16.87
CA THR A 147 -8.64 -2.77 17.76
C THR A 147 -8.29 -1.49 17.00
N ALA A 148 -8.35 -1.50 15.67
CA ALA A 148 -8.07 -0.34 14.85
C ALA A 148 -8.86 -0.41 13.53
N LEU A 149 -9.51 0.69 13.15
CA LEU A 149 -10.41 0.78 12.01
C LEU A 149 -9.99 1.92 11.08
N LYS A 150 -9.69 1.61 9.81
CA LYS A 150 -9.34 2.60 8.79
C LYS A 150 -10.46 2.73 7.76
N TRP A 151 -10.80 3.96 7.37
CA TRP A 151 -11.73 4.25 6.28
C TRP A 151 -11.64 5.71 5.83
N ASP A 152 -12.22 5.98 4.65
CA ASP A 152 -12.41 7.30 4.08
C ASP A 152 -13.86 7.74 4.26
N PRO A 153 -14.16 8.74 5.12
CA PRO A 153 -15.52 9.25 5.33
C PRO A 153 -15.94 10.35 4.34
N PHE A 154 -15.05 10.83 3.47
CA PHE A 154 -15.23 12.08 2.72
C PHE A 154 -15.95 11.91 1.37
N GLY A 155 -16.36 10.69 1.03
CA GLY A 155 -17.12 10.39 -0.18
C GLY A 155 -16.39 10.79 -1.46
N LYS A 156 -17.03 11.61 -2.30
CA LYS A 156 -16.49 12.07 -3.59
C LYS A 156 -15.87 13.47 -3.54
N SER A 157 -15.66 14.05 -2.36
CA SER A 157 -15.03 15.37 -2.22
C SER A 157 -13.63 15.38 -2.83
N TYR A 158 -13.28 16.45 -3.52
CA TYR A 158 -11.98 16.60 -4.21
C TYR A 158 -11.54 18.06 -4.19
N LEU A 159 -10.26 18.32 -3.93
CA LEU A 159 -9.60 19.61 -3.69
C LEU A 159 -10.17 20.34 -2.46
N SER A 160 -11.45 20.52 -2.38
CA SER A 160 -12.16 21.12 -1.26
C SER A 160 -13.34 20.25 -0.85
N ILE A 161 -13.92 20.54 0.31
CA ILE A 161 -15.11 19.88 0.83
C ILE A 161 -16.18 20.92 1.16
N SER A 162 -17.43 20.66 0.78
CA SER A 162 -18.53 21.53 1.19
C SER A 162 -18.87 21.34 2.67
N SER A 163 -19.43 22.36 3.32
CA SER A 163 -19.83 22.27 4.74
C SER A 163 -20.76 21.08 4.98
N ALA A 164 -21.73 20.84 4.10
CA ALA A 164 -22.64 19.71 4.23
C ALA A 164 -21.94 18.34 4.13
N ALA A 165 -20.96 18.21 3.23
CA ALA A 165 -20.20 16.98 3.09
C ALA A 165 -19.25 16.75 4.29
N LEU A 166 -18.63 17.82 4.79
CA LEU A 166 -17.82 17.77 6.01
C LEU A 166 -18.67 17.38 7.23
N ASP A 167 -19.82 17.99 7.43
CA ASP A 167 -20.75 17.65 8.51
C ASP A 167 -21.17 16.17 8.44
N GLN A 168 -21.46 15.67 7.25
CA GLN A 168 -21.80 14.25 7.06
C GLN A 168 -20.62 13.34 7.43
N ALA A 169 -19.41 13.66 6.97
CA ALA A 169 -18.20 12.90 7.32
C ALA A 169 -17.98 12.88 8.84
N LEU A 170 -18.08 14.04 9.50
CA LEU A 170 -17.89 14.15 10.93
C LEU A 170 -18.96 13.38 11.72
N ARG A 171 -20.24 13.40 11.28
CA ARG A 171 -21.29 12.56 11.88
C ARG A 171 -20.95 11.07 11.76
N CYS A 172 -20.42 10.61 10.64
CA CYS A 172 -19.98 9.22 10.48
C CYS A 172 -18.84 8.89 11.46
N VAL A 173 -17.84 9.77 11.57
CA VAL A 173 -16.71 9.58 12.50
C VAL A 173 -17.19 9.58 13.96
N ALA A 174 -18.07 10.50 14.33
CA ALA A 174 -18.68 10.56 15.66
C ALA A 174 -19.43 9.27 16.01
N ALA A 175 -20.27 8.79 15.09
CA ALA A 175 -21.05 7.58 15.29
C ALA A 175 -20.16 6.33 15.44
N VAL A 176 -19.06 6.24 14.68
CA VAL A 176 -18.07 5.16 14.84
C VAL A 176 -17.39 5.27 16.20
N ARG A 177 -16.89 6.47 16.58
CA ARG A 177 -16.22 6.68 17.86
C ARG A 177 -17.10 6.33 19.04
N GLU A 178 -18.37 6.75 19.01
CA GLU A 178 -19.37 6.40 20.05
C GLU A 178 -19.60 4.89 20.10
N ALA A 179 -19.70 4.25 18.93
CA ALA A 179 -20.01 2.83 18.83
C ALA A 179 -18.92 1.91 19.35
N VAL A 180 -17.63 2.28 19.21
CA VAL A 180 -16.47 1.43 19.55
C VAL A 180 -15.73 1.92 20.82
N GLY A 181 -16.04 3.10 21.31
CA GLY A 181 -15.38 3.68 22.48
C GLY A 181 -13.92 4.08 22.25
N PRO A 182 -13.22 4.54 23.30
CA PRO A 182 -11.84 5.06 23.17
C PRO A 182 -10.77 3.97 23.01
N GLY A 183 -11.11 2.71 23.23
CA GLY A 183 -10.16 1.59 23.14
C GLY A 183 -9.88 1.08 21.72
N VAL A 184 -10.61 1.58 20.72
CA VAL A 184 -10.38 1.25 19.31
C VAL A 184 -9.81 2.47 18.60
N ASP A 185 -8.68 2.31 17.92
CA ASP A 185 -8.08 3.40 17.15
C ASP A 185 -8.85 3.65 15.85
N LEU A 186 -9.05 4.92 15.54
CA LEU A 186 -9.66 5.37 14.29
C LEU A 186 -8.56 5.96 13.39
N LEU A 187 -8.52 5.52 12.15
CA LEU A 187 -7.56 5.91 11.15
C LEU A 187 -8.34 6.49 9.97
N ILE A 188 -8.20 7.77 9.75
CA ILE A 188 -8.99 8.50 8.76
C ILE A 188 -8.15 8.69 7.51
N GLU A 189 -8.72 8.35 6.36
CA GLU A 189 -8.08 8.36 5.06
C GLU A 189 -8.54 9.54 4.20
N GLY A 190 -7.61 10.30 3.62
CA GLY A 190 -7.87 11.41 2.71
C GLY A 190 -7.61 11.09 1.23
N HIS A 191 -6.89 10.01 0.92
CA HIS A 191 -6.49 9.59 -0.44
C HIS A 191 -5.79 10.68 -1.27
N GLY A 192 -4.98 11.53 -0.65
CA GLY A 192 -4.21 12.56 -1.34
C GLY A 192 -5.04 13.60 -2.10
N ARG A 193 -6.31 13.86 -1.70
CA ARG A 193 -7.26 14.59 -2.54
C ARG A 193 -7.43 16.06 -2.21
N PHE A 194 -7.13 16.47 -0.99
CA PHE A 194 -7.46 17.83 -0.56
C PHE A 194 -6.30 18.81 -0.78
N ASN A 195 -6.63 20.07 -0.99
CA ASN A 195 -5.65 21.13 -0.89
C ASN A 195 -5.30 21.39 0.59
N VAL A 196 -4.16 22.04 0.83
CA VAL A 196 -3.64 22.27 2.18
C VAL A 196 -4.62 23.00 3.11
N PRO A 197 -5.29 24.09 2.73
CA PRO A 197 -6.27 24.75 3.60
C PRO A 197 -7.42 23.84 4.02
N THR A 198 -7.95 23.05 3.08
CA THR A 198 -9.04 22.09 3.35
C THR A 198 -8.56 20.97 4.27
N ALA A 199 -7.37 20.43 4.04
CA ALA A 199 -6.78 19.39 4.89
C ALA A 199 -6.61 19.88 6.34
N ILE A 200 -6.13 21.12 6.53
CA ILE A 200 -6.01 21.74 7.87
C ILE A 200 -7.39 21.90 8.53
N GLN A 201 -8.39 22.35 7.78
CA GLN A 201 -9.77 22.46 8.29
C GLN A 201 -10.28 21.10 8.77
N ILE A 202 -10.19 20.07 7.92
CA ILE A 202 -10.64 18.71 8.25
C ILE A 202 -9.89 18.19 9.48
N ALA A 203 -8.57 18.36 9.55
CA ALA A 203 -7.76 17.88 10.67
C ALA A 203 -8.20 18.52 12.01
N ARG A 204 -8.54 19.82 12.02
CA ARG A 204 -9.06 20.50 13.20
C ARG A 204 -10.41 19.95 13.65
N GLU A 205 -11.30 19.70 12.71
CA GLU A 205 -12.64 19.15 12.99
C GLU A 205 -12.59 17.68 13.42
N LEU A 206 -11.57 16.92 12.97
CA LEU A 206 -11.34 15.53 13.39
C LEU A 206 -10.72 15.42 14.80
N ALA A 207 -9.99 16.43 15.27
CA ALA A 207 -9.25 16.39 16.53
C ALA A 207 -10.08 15.94 17.76
N PRO A 208 -11.36 16.36 17.95
CA PRO A 208 -12.19 15.93 19.06
C PRO A 208 -12.41 14.40 19.12
N PHE A 209 -12.35 13.72 17.98
CA PHE A 209 -12.54 12.26 17.88
C PHE A 209 -11.26 11.48 18.13
N LYS A 210 -10.13 12.16 18.31
CA LYS A 210 -8.81 11.59 18.60
C LYS A 210 -8.45 10.46 17.64
N PRO A 211 -8.40 10.71 16.31
CA PRO A 211 -7.91 9.70 15.37
C PRO A 211 -6.44 9.41 15.66
N MET A 212 -6.01 8.16 15.41
CA MET A 212 -4.61 7.76 15.52
C MET A 212 -3.76 8.49 14.47
N TRP A 213 -4.32 8.66 13.26
CA TRP A 213 -3.76 9.50 12.20
C TRP A 213 -4.83 9.98 11.21
N PHE A 214 -4.47 10.98 10.43
CA PHE A 214 -5.16 11.41 9.22
C PHE A 214 -4.20 11.13 8.05
N GLU A 215 -4.49 10.09 7.26
CA GLU A 215 -3.65 9.56 6.21
C GLU A 215 -3.83 10.33 4.92
N GLU A 216 -2.73 10.62 4.24
CA GLU A 216 -2.72 11.28 2.93
C GLU A 216 -3.73 12.44 2.80
N PRO A 217 -3.69 13.44 3.69
CA PRO A 217 -4.65 14.55 3.62
C PRO A 217 -4.49 15.39 2.36
N VAL A 218 -3.26 15.46 1.82
CA VAL A 218 -2.87 16.23 0.63
C VAL A 218 -2.16 15.34 -0.38
N PRO A 219 -2.07 15.75 -1.67
CA PRO A 219 -1.29 15.02 -2.67
C PRO A 219 0.18 14.85 -2.26
N PRO A 220 0.85 13.78 -2.71
CA PRO A 220 2.23 13.46 -2.31
C PRO A 220 3.29 14.47 -2.79
N ASP A 221 2.94 15.33 -3.74
CA ASP A 221 3.76 16.45 -4.21
C ASP A 221 3.60 17.74 -3.38
N SER A 222 2.69 17.75 -2.41
CA SER A 222 2.53 18.85 -1.43
C SER A 222 3.33 18.56 -0.16
N LEU A 223 4.64 18.74 -0.22
CA LEU A 223 5.56 18.41 0.88
C LEU A 223 5.75 19.53 1.92
N GLU A 224 5.21 20.76 1.69
CA GLU A 224 5.37 21.93 2.56
C GLU A 224 4.18 22.15 3.50
#